data_1bbe375914f1204f54e8a2c26e3a80fb
#
_entry.id   1bbe375914f1204f54e8a2c26e3a80fb
#
_cell.length_a   1.000
_cell.length_b   1.000
_cell.length_c   1.000
_cell.angle_alpha   90.00
_cell.angle_beta   90.00
_cell.angle_gamma   90.00
#
_symmetry.space_group_name_H-M   'P 1'
#
loop_
_entity.id
_entity.type
_entity.pdbx_description
1 polymer ?
#
loop_
_entity_poly.entity_id
_entity_poly.type
_entity_poly.pdbx_seq_one_letter_code
_entity_poly.pdbx_strand_id
1 'polypeptide(L)'
;MSLCMSRSQLTILTNICLIEDLETQRVVMQYRSPETNRWSGYAFPGGHVENGEAFAESVIREIYEETGLTIQNPQLVGIKNWPLDTGGRYIVFCYKATEFSGTLRSSDEGEVSWVQKDQIPNLDLAYDMLPLMEMMEAPDKSEFFYPRCTEDDWEKKIF
;
A
#
# COMPACT_ATOMS: atom_id res chain seq x y z
N MET A 1 -23.86 2.71 29.47
CA MET A 1 -22.51 2.13 29.27
C MET A 1 -22.33 1.32 27.99
N SER A 2 -23.40 0.85 27.40
CA SER A 2 -23.33 0.01 26.19
C SER A 2 -23.19 0.77 24.87
N LEU A 3 -23.44 2.06 24.83
CA LEU A 3 -23.50 2.85 23.58
C LEU A 3 -22.13 3.14 22.91
N CYS A 4 -21.04 3.08 23.66
CA CYS A 4 -19.70 3.30 23.10
C CYS A 4 -19.15 2.06 22.38
N MET A 5 -19.52 0.88 22.82
CA MET A 5 -19.08 -0.40 22.26
C MET A 5 -19.75 -0.75 20.92
N SER A 6 -20.97 -0.25 20.68
CA SER A 6 -21.73 -0.59 19.47
C SER A 6 -21.20 0.07 18.19
N ARG A 7 -20.31 1.06 18.32
CA ARG A 7 -19.66 1.76 17.17
C ARG A 7 -18.23 1.33 16.96
N SER A 8 -17.67 0.51 17.84
CA SER A 8 -16.33 -0.04 17.68
C SER A 8 -16.33 -1.14 16.63
N GLN A 9 -15.27 -1.19 15.83
CA GLN A 9 -15.05 -2.28 14.89
C GLN A 9 -13.59 -2.69 14.94
N LEU A 10 -13.34 -4.00 14.83
CA LEU A 10 -11.99 -4.52 14.69
C LEU A 10 -11.40 -4.03 13.37
N THR A 11 -10.18 -3.57 13.40
CA THR A 11 -9.55 -2.97 12.23
C THR A 11 -8.13 -3.49 12.07
N ILE A 12 -7.80 -3.94 10.86
CA ILE A 12 -6.43 -4.26 10.47
C ILE A 12 -5.87 -3.02 9.78
N LEU A 13 -4.79 -2.48 10.35
CA LEU A 13 -4.14 -1.27 9.86
C LEU A 13 -2.85 -1.62 9.14
N THR A 14 -2.77 -1.22 7.89
CA THR A 14 -1.60 -1.47 7.03
C THR A 14 -1.22 -0.21 6.25
N ASN A 15 -0.12 -0.27 5.56
CA ASN A 15 0.34 0.80 4.68
C ASN A 15 1.02 0.27 3.42
N ILE A 16 1.09 1.11 2.43
CA ILE A 16 1.93 0.97 1.24
C ILE A 16 2.56 2.31 0.93
N CYS A 17 3.67 2.30 0.20
CA CYS A 17 4.34 3.53 -0.20
C CYS A 17 4.76 3.50 -1.67
N LEU A 18 4.32 4.49 -2.43
CA LEU A 18 4.85 4.80 -3.75
C LEU A 18 6.12 5.64 -3.56
N ILE A 19 7.29 5.03 -3.75
CA ILE A 19 8.59 5.70 -3.65
C ILE A 19 9.03 6.04 -5.05
N GLU A 20 9.13 7.33 -5.35
CA GLU A 20 9.49 7.82 -6.68
C GLU A 20 10.78 8.63 -6.64
N ASP A 21 11.73 8.23 -7.49
CA ASP A 21 12.91 9.03 -7.79
C ASP A 21 12.56 9.99 -8.95
N LEU A 22 12.39 11.26 -8.60
CA LEU A 22 11.97 12.29 -9.57
C LEU A 22 13.03 12.57 -10.65
N GLU A 23 14.32 12.34 -10.35
CA GLU A 23 15.39 12.58 -11.32
C GLU A 23 15.40 11.52 -12.41
N THR A 24 15.17 10.26 -12.06
CA THR A 24 15.21 9.13 -12.99
C THR A 24 13.83 8.66 -13.43
N GLN A 25 12.76 9.19 -12.85
CA GLN A 25 11.37 8.79 -13.09
C GLN A 25 11.14 7.29 -12.85
N ARG A 26 11.79 6.74 -11.83
CA ARG A 26 11.64 5.34 -11.42
C ARG A 26 10.88 5.23 -10.11
N VAL A 27 10.19 4.12 -9.96
CA VAL A 27 9.38 3.78 -8.79
C VAL A 27 9.86 2.43 -8.25
N VAL A 28 9.88 2.29 -6.92
CA VAL A 28 10.17 0.99 -6.29
C VAL A 28 8.96 0.09 -6.38
N MET A 29 9.15 -1.08 -6.99
CA MET A 29 8.13 -2.13 -7.04
C MET A 29 8.67 -3.38 -6.36
N GLN A 30 7.78 -4.07 -5.64
CA GLN A 30 8.06 -5.34 -4.99
C GLN A 30 7.30 -6.47 -5.68
N TYR A 31 8.00 -7.53 -6.05
CA TYR A 31 7.35 -8.72 -6.60
C TYR A 31 6.94 -9.67 -5.48
N ARG A 32 5.66 -9.98 -5.44
CA ARG A 32 5.06 -10.93 -4.50
C ARG A 32 4.77 -12.24 -5.21
N SER A 33 5.48 -13.30 -4.81
CA SER A 33 5.32 -14.63 -5.38
C SER A 33 3.93 -15.19 -5.12
N PRO A 34 3.30 -15.86 -6.11
CA PRO A 34 2.02 -16.55 -5.91
C PRO A 34 2.08 -17.71 -4.92
N GLU A 35 3.28 -18.25 -4.65
CA GLU A 35 3.48 -19.36 -3.71
C GLU A 35 3.26 -18.92 -2.25
N THR A 36 3.52 -17.65 -1.94
CA THR A 36 3.48 -17.11 -0.59
C THR A 36 2.41 -16.03 -0.38
N ASN A 37 1.79 -15.56 -1.45
CA ASN A 37 0.86 -14.43 -1.40
C ASN A 37 -0.43 -14.70 -2.18
N ARG A 38 -1.57 -14.42 -1.54
CA ARG A 38 -2.88 -14.45 -2.21
C ARG A 38 -2.98 -13.41 -3.34
N TRP A 39 -2.32 -12.26 -3.14
CA TRP A 39 -2.27 -11.15 -4.09
C TRP A 39 -0.88 -11.08 -4.72
N SER A 40 -0.63 -12.01 -5.63
CA SER A 40 0.66 -12.11 -6.32
C SER A 40 0.83 -11.03 -7.39
N GLY A 41 2.07 -10.78 -7.75
CA GLY A 41 2.47 -9.81 -8.76
C GLY A 41 3.19 -8.60 -8.17
N TYR A 42 3.49 -7.65 -9.02
CA TYR A 42 4.18 -6.41 -8.60
C TYR A 42 3.23 -5.48 -7.85
N ALA A 43 3.68 -5.01 -6.70
CA ALA A 43 2.95 -4.09 -5.84
C ALA A 43 3.92 -3.07 -5.21
N PHE A 44 3.37 -2.03 -4.59
CA PHE A 44 4.17 -1.13 -3.76
C PHE A 44 4.53 -1.83 -2.44
N PRO A 45 5.76 -1.63 -1.91
CA PRO A 45 6.13 -2.15 -0.60
C PRO A 45 5.34 -1.48 0.52
N GLY A 46 5.22 -2.17 1.64
CA GLY A 46 4.53 -1.72 2.84
C GLY A 46 4.23 -2.88 3.76
N GLY A 47 3.55 -2.63 4.86
CA GLY A 47 3.26 -3.66 5.85
C GLY A 47 2.23 -3.25 6.89
N HIS A 48 2.33 -3.85 8.07
CA HIS A 48 1.37 -3.64 9.15
C HIS A 48 1.81 -2.53 10.11
N VAL A 49 0.83 -1.78 10.59
CA VAL A 49 1.04 -0.82 11.68
C VAL A 49 1.10 -1.59 12.99
N GLU A 50 2.19 -1.42 13.73
CA GLU A 50 2.37 -2.01 15.05
C GLU A 50 1.54 -1.28 16.12
N ASN A 51 1.22 -1.98 17.19
CA ASN A 51 0.44 -1.41 18.27
C ASN A 51 1.17 -0.21 18.90
N GLY A 52 0.50 0.94 18.97
CA GLY A 52 1.06 2.16 19.56
C GLY A 52 1.99 2.97 18.64
N GLU A 53 2.21 2.51 17.42
CA GLU A 53 3.07 3.15 16.43
C GLU A 53 2.28 4.23 15.66
N ALA A 54 2.90 5.37 15.40
CA ALA A 54 2.32 6.36 14.48
C ALA A 54 2.29 5.81 13.05
N PHE A 55 1.29 6.17 12.27
CA PHE A 55 1.16 5.68 10.90
C PHE A 55 2.34 6.07 10.02
N ALA A 56 2.84 7.29 10.15
CA ALA A 56 4.02 7.73 9.40
C ALA A 56 5.29 6.98 9.83
N GLU A 57 5.48 6.73 11.12
CA GLU A 57 6.61 5.94 11.62
C GLU A 57 6.54 4.49 11.12
N SER A 58 5.34 3.92 11.08
CA SER A 58 5.10 2.58 10.57
C SER A 58 5.54 2.42 9.12
N VAL A 59 5.14 3.34 8.24
CA VAL A 59 5.52 3.24 6.82
C VAL A 59 7.03 3.43 6.63
N ILE A 60 7.66 4.33 7.40
CA ILE A 60 9.12 4.51 7.36
C ILE A 60 9.83 3.22 7.77
N ARG A 61 9.38 2.58 8.85
CA ARG A 61 9.95 1.31 9.33
C ARG A 61 9.77 0.18 8.33
N GLU A 62 8.55 -0.04 7.84
CA GLU A 62 8.25 -1.10 6.87
C GLU A 62 9.06 -0.94 5.57
N ILE A 63 9.15 0.28 5.05
CA ILE A 63 9.94 0.53 3.86
C ILE A 63 11.42 0.21 4.09
N TYR A 64 11.97 0.57 5.23
CA TYR A 64 13.35 0.22 5.55
C TYR A 64 13.56 -1.30 5.63
N GLU A 65 12.67 -2.01 6.32
CA GLU A 65 12.73 -3.46 6.47
C GLU A 65 12.65 -4.19 5.13
N GLU A 66 11.73 -3.76 4.26
CA GLU A 66 11.50 -4.43 2.99
C GLU A 66 12.43 -4.01 1.86
N THR A 67 12.92 -2.78 1.86
CA THR A 67 13.66 -2.22 0.71
C THR A 67 15.06 -1.73 1.03
N GLY A 68 15.41 -1.54 2.29
CA GLY A 68 16.67 -0.92 2.69
C GLY A 68 16.71 0.61 2.54
N LEU A 69 15.66 1.21 2.02
CA LEU A 69 15.58 2.66 1.87
C LEU A 69 15.00 3.31 3.12
N THR A 70 15.56 4.46 3.48
CA THR A 70 14.98 5.34 4.50
C THR A 70 14.25 6.48 3.80
N ILE A 71 12.92 6.45 3.83
CA ILE A 71 12.10 7.52 3.27
C ILE A 71 11.95 8.66 4.26
N GLN A 72 11.81 9.87 3.75
CA GLN A 72 11.62 11.09 4.52
C GLN A 72 10.34 11.79 4.09
N ASN A 73 9.65 12.39 5.05
CA ASN A 73 8.42 13.15 4.81
C ASN A 73 7.38 12.42 3.94
N PRO A 74 7.02 11.16 4.25
CA PRO A 74 5.99 10.46 3.48
C PRO A 74 4.68 11.22 3.59
N GLN A 75 4.01 11.41 2.45
CA GLN A 75 2.74 12.12 2.37
C GLN A 75 1.60 11.11 2.25
N LEU A 76 0.60 11.22 3.10
CA LEU A 76 -0.62 10.43 2.98
C LEU A 76 -1.42 10.95 1.78
N VAL A 77 -1.58 10.11 0.75
CA VAL A 77 -2.24 10.49 -0.50
C VAL A 77 -3.58 9.79 -0.71
N GLY A 78 -3.93 8.87 0.16
CA GLY A 78 -5.23 8.22 0.13
C GLY A 78 -5.31 7.02 1.05
N ILE A 79 -6.49 6.42 1.06
CA ILE A 79 -6.80 5.24 1.86
C ILE A 79 -7.47 4.21 0.96
N LYS A 80 -6.97 2.97 0.98
CA LYS A 80 -7.65 1.82 0.40
C LYS A 80 -8.29 1.02 1.53
N ASN A 81 -9.55 0.64 1.40
CA ASN A 81 -10.21 -0.07 2.49
C ASN A 81 -11.37 -0.93 2.02
N TRP A 82 -11.75 -1.89 2.87
CA TRP A 82 -12.90 -2.77 2.64
C TRP A 82 -13.39 -3.38 3.93
N PRO A 83 -14.70 -3.73 4.02
CA PRO A 83 -15.23 -4.47 5.16
C PRO A 83 -14.69 -5.91 5.14
N LEU A 84 -14.47 -6.48 6.33
CA LEU A 84 -14.13 -7.88 6.51
C LEU A 84 -15.38 -8.73 6.68
N ASP A 85 -15.37 -9.96 6.17
CA ASP A 85 -16.49 -10.90 6.31
C ASP A 85 -16.81 -11.23 7.78
N THR A 86 -15.79 -11.19 8.62
CA THR A 86 -15.89 -11.45 10.06
C THR A 86 -16.46 -10.26 10.86
N GLY A 87 -16.79 -9.17 10.20
CA GLY A 87 -17.08 -7.89 10.83
C GLY A 87 -15.77 -7.13 11.14
N GLY A 88 -15.76 -5.86 10.87
CA GLY A 88 -14.57 -5.03 10.97
C GLY A 88 -14.11 -4.53 9.61
N ARG A 89 -12.89 -4.00 9.55
CA ARG A 89 -12.39 -3.31 8.37
C ARG A 89 -10.90 -3.54 8.18
N TYR A 90 -10.51 -3.70 6.93
CA TYR A 90 -9.11 -3.64 6.51
C TYR A 90 -8.82 -2.25 5.94
N ILE A 91 -7.77 -1.60 6.43
CA ILE A 91 -7.39 -0.25 6.00
C ILE A 91 -5.93 -0.27 5.55
N VAL A 92 -5.69 0.27 4.36
CA VAL A 92 -4.36 0.48 3.81
C VAL A 92 -4.14 1.99 3.67
N PHE A 93 -3.24 2.54 4.47
CA PHE A 93 -2.80 3.92 4.31
C PHE A 93 -1.84 3.99 3.12
N CYS A 94 -2.18 4.80 2.12
CA CYS A 94 -1.42 4.95 0.89
C CYS A 94 -0.54 6.20 1.00
N TYR A 95 0.77 5.99 1.08
CA TYR A 95 1.77 7.06 1.17
C TYR A 95 2.53 7.22 -0.13
N LYS A 96 3.00 8.43 -0.36
CA LYS A 96 3.95 8.74 -1.42
C LYS A 96 5.19 9.40 -0.81
N ALA A 97 6.38 8.98 -1.25
CA ALA A 97 7.65 9.56 -0.84
C ALA A 97 8.53 9.81 -2.06
N THR A 98 9.14 11.00 -2.10
CA THR A 98 10.09 11.39 -3.15
C THR A 98 11.47 11.72 -2.58
N GLU A 99 11.59 11.75 -1.26
CA GLU A 99 12.84 11.95 -0.54
C GLU A 99 13.24 10.66 0.14
N PHE A 100 14.43 10.17 -0.16
CA PHE A 100 14.92 8.92 0.40
C PHE A 100 16.44 8.87 0.38
N SER A 101 16.99 7.96 1.19
CA SER A 101 18.43 7.65 1.23
C SER A 101 18.61 6.13 1.37
N GLY A 102 19.84 5.67 1.24
CA GLY A 102 20.19 4.27 1.35
C GLY A 102 20.28 3.56 0.00
N THR A 103 20.46 2.25 0.04
CA THR A 103 20.62 1.39 -1.14
C THR A 103 19.51 0.36 -1.17
N LEU A 104 18.85 0.20 -2.30
CA LEU A 104 17.78 -0.76 -2.49
C LEU A 104 18.31 -2.19 -2.31
N ARG A 105 17.64 -2.96 -1.45
CA ARG A 105 17.91 -4.38 -1.22
C ARG A 105 16.61 -5.13 -1.03
N SER A 106 16.57 -6.35 -1.53
CA SER A 106 15.43 -7.25 -1.34
C SER A 106 15.41 -7.84 0.07
N SER A 107 14.24 -8.33 0.48
CA SER A 107 14.02 -9.00 1.76
C SER A 107 13.27 -10.32 1.53
N ASP A 108 12.97 -11.03 2.62
CA ASP A 108 12.17 -12.26 2.58
C ASP A 108 10.71 -12.00 2.13
N GLU A 109 10.25 -10.76 2.23
CA GLU A 109 8.90 -10.34 1.81
C GLU A 109 8.75 -10.26 0.29
N GLY A 110 9.86 -10.17 -0.44
CA GLY A 110 9.86 -10.12 -1.90
C GLY A 110 11.05 -9.38 -2.49
N GLU A 111 11.26 -9.61 -3.77
CA GLU A 111 12.28 -8.92 -4.54
C GLU A 111 11.83 -7.51 -4.89
N VAL A 112 12.66 -6.52 -4.61
CA VAL A 112 12.39 -5.11 -4.93
C VAL A 112 13.31 -4.60 -6.02
N SER A 113 12.77 -3.74 -6.89
CA SER A 113 13.52 -3.15 -8.00
C SER A 113 13.01 -1.75 -8.32
N TRP A 114 13.90 -0.94 -8.88
CA TRP A 114 13.54 0.32 -9.52
C TRP A 114 12.98 0.07 -10.91
N VAL A 115 11.75 0.50 -11.16
CA VAL A 115 11.06 0.32 -12.44
C VAL A 115 10.77 1.70 -13.04
N GLN A 116 11.01 1.88 -14.33
CA GLN A 116 10.58 3.10 -15.01
C GLN A 116 9.07 3.26 -14.87
N LYS A 117 8.63 4.43 -14.46
CA LYS A 117 7.22 4.69 -14.16
C LYS A 117 6.30 4.39 -15.35
N ASP A 118 6.74 4.71 -16.56
CA ASP A 118 6.00 4.43 -17.80
C ASP A 118 5.93 2.94 -18.15
N GLN A 119 6.76 2.10 -17.55
CA GLN A 119 6.77 0.65 -17.77
C GLN A 119 5.92 -0.12 -16.76
N ILE A 120 5.46 0.53 -15.69
CA ILE A 120 4.61 -0.13 -14.67
C ILE A 120 3.39 -0.82 -15.30
N PRO A 121 2.65 -0.23 -16.25
CA PRO A 121 1.49 -0.89 -16.87
C PRO A 121 1.83 -2.20 -17.61
N ASN A 122 3.08 -2.44 -17.95
CA ASN A 122 3.52 -3.64 -18.67
C ASN A 122 3.94 -4.78 -17.74
N LEU A 123 3.97 -4.54 -16.43
CA LEU A 123 4.33 -5.56 -15.44
C LEU A 123 3.16 -6.51 -15.14
N ASP A 124 3.49 -7.68 -14.63
CA ASP A 124 2.51 -8.57 -14.00
C ASP A 124 2.09 -8.00 -12.64
N LEU A 125 1.15 -7.08 -12.68
CA LEU A 125 0.75 -6.31 -11.51
C LEU A 125 -0.19 -7.11 -10.59
N ALA A 126 -0.05 -6.91 -9.29
CA ALA A 126 -1.06 -7.33 -8.34
C ALA A 126 -2.40 -6.65 -8.65
N TYR A 127 -3.48 -7.30 -8.20
CA TYR A 127 -4.84 -6.87 -8.55
C TYR A 127 -5.09 -5.38 -8.24
N ASP A 128 -5.65 -4.68 -9.20
CA ASP A 128 -6.04 -3.26 -9.13
C ASP A 128 -4.89 -2.28 -8.80
N MET A 129 -3.65 -2.63 -9.07
CA MET A 129 -2.51 -1.71 -8.82
C MET A 129 -2.56 -0.44 -9.65
N LEU A 130 -2.96 -0.51 -10.93
CA LEU A 130 -3.05 0.69 -11.77
C LEU A 130 -4.12 1.66 -11.30
N PRO A 131 -5.38 1.25 -11.08
CA PRO A 131 -6.39 2.15 -10.54
C PRO A 131 -6.01 2.73 -9.17
N LEU A 132 -5.31 1.94 -8.34
CA LEU A 132 -4.83 2.41 -7.05
C LEU A 132 -3.77 3.50 -7.20
N MET A 133 -2.79 3.28 -8.09
CA MET A 133 -1.77 4.27 -8.40
C MET A 133 -2.37 5.56 -8.96
N GLU A 134 -3.35 5.43 -9.86
CA GLU A 134 -4.07 6.59 -10.41
C GLU A 134 -4.75 7.40 -9.31
N MET A 135 -5.42 6.73 -8.37
CA MET A 135 -6.03 7.40 -7.20
C MET A 135 -4.97 8.10 -6.35
N MET A 136 -3.84 7.44 -6.08
CA MET A 136 -2.76 8.00 -5.26
C MET A 136 -2.11 9.25 -5.87
N GLU A 137 -2.16 9.37 -7.18
CA GLU A 137 -1.57 10.52 -7.91
C GLU A 137 -2.59 11.58 -8.31
N ALA A 138 -3.88 11.30 -8.17
CA ALA A 138 -4.94 12.24 -8.50
C ALA A 138 -5.14 13.26 -7.36
N PRO A 139 -5.07 14.57 -7.63
CA PRO A 139 -5.19 15.58 -6.58
C PRO A 139 -6.61 15.69 -5.99
N ASP A 140 -7.62 15.19 -6.70
CA ASP A 140 -9.03 15.25 -6.33
C ASP A 140 -9.57 13.91 -5.82
N LYS A 141 -8.71 12.91 -5.61
CA LYS A 141 -9.09 11.57 -5.12
C LYS A 141 -8.35 11.26 -3.82
N SER A 142 -9.02 10.51 -2.93
CA SER A 142 -8.45 10.18 -1.62
C SER A 142 -8.86 8.82 -1.08
N GLU A 143 -9.83 8.16 -1.70
CA GLU A 143 -10.31 6.87 -1.20
C GLU A 143 -10.51 5.86 -2.32
N PHE A 144 -10.02 4.64 -2.06
CA PHE A 144 -10.26 3.45 -2.87
C PHE A 144 -11.01 2.44 -1.99
N PHE A 145 -12.22 2.09 -2.38
CA PHE A 145 -13.10 1.29 -1.53
C PHE A 145 -13.67 0.10 -2.28
N TYR A 146 -13.61 -1.07 -1.64
CA TYR A 146 -14.33 -2.26 -2.08
C TYR A 146 -15.54 -2.46 -1.18
N PRO A 147 -16.78 -2.24 -1.66
CA PRO A 147 -17.98 -2.44 -0.84
C PRO A 147 -18.23 -3.91 -0.51
N ARG A 148 -17.77 -4.82 -1.37
CA ARG A 148 -17.84 -6.27 -1.18
C ARG A 148 -16.56 -6.91 -1.71
N CYS A 149 -16.07 -7.88 -0.95
CA CYS A 149 -14.94 -8.71 -1.33
C CYS A 149 -15.42 -10.15 -1.38
N THR A 150 -16.06 -10.55 -2.47
CA THR A 150 -16.41 -11.94 -2.74
C THR A 150 -15.39 -12.54 -3.70
N GLU A 151 -15.35 -13.87 -3.80
CA GLU A 151 -14.36 -14.55 -4.67
C GLU A 151 -14.46 -14.11 -6.14
N ASP A 152 -15.63 -13.66 -6.57
CA ASP A 152 -15.94 -13.34 -7.97
C ASP A 152 -16.26 -11.87 -8.23
N ASP A 153 -16.37 -11.01 -7.19
CA ASP A 153 -16.82 -9.62 -7.35
C ASP A 153 -16.05 -8.67 -6.43
N TRP A 154 -15.16 -7.91 -7.04
CA TRP A 154 -14.39 -6.84 -6.42
C TRP A 154 -14.78 -5.50 -7.04
N GLU A 155 -16.07 -5.17 -6.98
CA GLU A 155 -16.51 -3.84 -7.39
C GLU A 155 -15.77 -2.77 -6.59
N LYS A 156 -15.17 -1.80 -7.28
CA LYS A 156 -14.42 -0.73 -6.64
C LYS A 156 -15.12 0.60 -6.81
N LYS A 157 -14.99 1.45 -5.78
CA LYS A 157 -15.42 2.85 -5.82
C LYS A 157 -14.22 3.72 -5.47
N ILE A 158 -14.00 4.78 -6.22
CA ILE A 158 -12.90 5.72 -6.04
C ILE A 158 -13.48 7.12 -5.86
N PHE A 159 -13.18 7.74 -4.72
CA PHE A 159 -13.69 9.04 -4.33
C PHE A 159 -12.59 10.09 -4.25
#